data_33005c5675702f57978179daacf34bd2
#
_entry.id   33005c5675702f57978179daacf34bd2
#
_cell.length_a   1.000
_cell.length_b   1.000
_cell.length_c   1.000
_cell.angle_alpha   90.00
_cell.angle_beta   90.00
_cell.angle_gamma   90.00
#
_symmetry.space_group_name_H-M   'P 1'
#
loop_
_entity.id
_entity.type
_entity.pdbx_description
1 polymer ?
#
loop_
_entity_poly.entity_id
_entity_poly.type
_entity_poly.pdbx_seq_one_letter_code
_entity_poly.pdbx_strand_id
1 'polypeptide(L)'
;MAKKLDEPQERGDFFKSLGTLFAGFVANRVEEAVTNLGPKLLRPPGALDELEFLTKCTRCDKCMRACPENAILKAGPSAGLGLKTPYLDPRSIPCFLCTTLPCIAECDDEALVWPTRTLADGSVIEGPKAVRMGTARVKPGLCVTWGNLDREPRACRVCVDRCPYPEEAIRITVPREGETVGHPVVDADICTGCGLCVFACPSEPAAIVVEPRRD
;
A
#
# COMPACT_ATOMS: atom_id res chain seq x y z
N MET A 1 -20.52 -24.56 -60.85
CA MET A 1 -19.84 -23.77 -59.81
C MET A 1 -20.37 -24.19 -58.46
N ALA A 2 -19.73 -25.09 -57.77
CA ALA A 2 -20.20 -25.62 -56.49
C ALA A 2 -19.52 -24.86 -55.34
N LYS A 3 -20.34 -24.30 -54.50
CA LYS A 3 -19.97 -23.52 -53.29
C LYS A 3 -19.55 -24.54 -52.23
N LYS A 4 -18.28 -24.53 -51.84
CA LYS A 4 -17.74 -25.31 -50.75
C LYS A 4 -18.25 -24.71 -49.43
N LEU A 5 -19.11 -25.39 -48.75
CA LEU A 5 -19.60 -25.13 -47.42
C LEU A 5 -18.97 -26.17 -46.48
N ASP A 6 -18.58 -25.70 -45.33
CA ASP A 6 -18.30 -26.45 -44.09
C ASP A 6 -16.93 -27.07 -43.88
N GLU A 7 -16.07 -26.29 -43.20
CA GLU A 7 -15.15 -26.87 -42.27
C GLU A 7 -15.79 -26.87 -40.86
N PRO A 8 -15.73 -27.99 -40.12
CA PRO A 8 -16.28 -28.02 -38.77
C PRO A 8 -15.35 -27.23 -37.84
N GLN A 9 -15.83 -26.04 -37.46
CA GLN A 9 -15.22 -25.23 -36.41
C GLN A 9 -15.15 -26.08 -35.13
N GLU A 10 -13.94 -26.34 -34.65
CA GLU A 10 -13.68 -27.24 -33.52
C GLU A 10 -14.41 -26.78 -32.25
N ARG A 11 -15.45 -27.49 -31.86
CA ARG A 11 -16.19 -27.32 -30.60
C ARG A 11 -15.24 -27.35 -29.38
N GLY A 12 -14.07 -27.99 -29.51
CA GLY A 12 -13.04 -28.07 -28.47
C GLY A 12 -12.41 -26.74 -28.07
N ASP A 13 -12.21 -25.82 -29.01
CA ASP A 13 -11.56 -24.53 -28.71
C ASP A 13 -12.50 -23.56 -28.03
N PHE A 14 -13.79 -23.65 -28.32
CA PHE A 14 -14.81 -22.87 -27.60
C PHE A 14 -14.87 -23.28 -26.11
N PHE A 15 -14.83 -24.57 -25.82
CA PHE A 15 -14.84 -25.06 -24.43
C PHE A 15 -13.55 -24.77 -23.68
N LYS A 16 -12.40 -24.79 -24.34
CA LYS A 16 -11.11 -24.37 -23.76
C LYS A 16 -11.11 -22.85 -23.43
N SER A 17 -11.60 -22.05 -24.35
CA SER A 17 -11.72 -20.60 -24.17
C SER A 17 -12.71 -20.23 -23.07
N LEU A 18 -13.84 -20.95 -22.99
CA LEU A 18 -14.83 -20.79 -21.92
C LEU A 18 -14.27 -21.24 -20.57
N GLY A 19 -13.50 -22.34 -20.54
CA GLY A 19 -12.83 -22.84 -19.35
C GLY A 19 -11.79 -21.86 -18.78
N THR A 20 -10.99 -21.23 -19.62
CA THR A 20 -10.02 -20.21 -19.20
C THR A 20 -10.66 -18.92 -18.68
N LEU A 21 -11.75 -18.48 -19.33
CA LEU A 21 -12.54 -17.35 -18.86
C LEU A 21 -13.21 -17.62 -17.51
N PHE A 22 -13.75 -18.85 -17.34
CA PHE A 22 -14.40 -19.25 -16.09
C PHE A 22 -13.37 -19.44 -14.96
N ALA A 23 -12.21 -20.01 -15.26
CA ALA A 23 -11.10 -20.10 -14.29
C ALA A 23 -10.59 -18.73 -13.84
N GLY A 24 -10.43 -17.78 -14.76
CA GLY A 24 -10.07 -16.39 -14.43
C GLY A 24 -11.10 -15.69 -13.57
N PHE A 25 -12.41 -15.89 -13.90
CA PHE A 25 -13.50 -15.31 -13.10
C PHE A 25 -13.57 -15.90 -11.69
N VAL A 26 -13.39 -17.22 -11.54
CA VAL A 26 -13.38 -17.89 -10.23
C VAL A 26 -12.14 -17.46 -9.44
N ALA A 27 -10.96 -17.37 -10.06
CA ALA A 27 -9.74 -16.91 -9.40
C ALA A 27 -9.92 -15.50 -8.84
N ASN A 28 -10.42 -14.54 -9.63
CA ASN A 28 -10.70 -13.18 -9.17
C ASN A 28 -11.71 -13.13 -8.02
N ARG A 29 -12.75 -13.98 -8.05
CA ARG A 29 -13.75 -14.05 -6.96
C ARG A 29 -13.19 -14.67 -5.69
N VAL A 30 -12.31 -15.65 -5.80
CA VAL A 30 -11.62 -16.25 -4.65
C VAL A 30 -10.64 -15.23 -4.05
N GLU A 31 -9.89 -14.52 -4.86
CA GLU A 31 -8.97 -13.48 -4.43
C GLU A 31 -9.70 -12.33 -3.70
N GLU A 32 -10.81 -11.84 -4.27
CA GLU A 32 -11.67 -10.84 -3.66
C GLU A 32 -12.30 -11.32 -2.33
N ALA A 33 -12.69 -12.59 -2.25
CA ALA A 33 -13.21 -13.21 -1.04
C ALA A 33 -12.11 -13.36 0.03
N VAL A 34 -10.91 -13.81 -0.35
CA VAL A 34 -9.78 -13.97 0.58
C VAL A 34 -9.30 -12.63 1.10
N THR A 35 -9.22 -11.60 0.25
CA THR A 35 -8.85 -10.24 0.67
C THR A 35 -9.89 -9.57 1.59
N ASN A 36 -11.14 -10.03 1.56
CA ASN A 36 -12.22 -9.53 2.41
C ASN A 36 -12.39 -10.33 3.72
N LEU A 37 -11.67 -11.44 3.93
CA LEU A 37 -11.77 -12.29 5.12
C LEU A 37 -11.06 -11.74 6.38
N GLY A 38 -10.51 -10.54 6.32
CA GLY A 38 -9.84 -9.92 7.47
C GLY A 38 -9.56 -8.45 7.27
N PRO A 39 -9.10 -7.73 8.31
CA PRO A 39 -8.68 -6.34 8.17
C PRO A 39 -7.46 -6.27 7.25
N LYS A 40 -7.48 -5.28 6.36
CA LYS A 40 -6.32 -5.01 5.49
C LYS A 40 -5.17 -4.48 6.34
N LEU A 41 -4.14 -5.30 6.49
CA LEU A 41 -2.95 -4.97 7.25
C LEU A 41 -1.97 -4.19 6.37
N LEU A 42 -1.35 -3.15 6.94
CA LEU A 42 -0.23 -2.48 6.28
C LEU A 42 0.99 -3.38 6.38
N ARG A 43 1.41 -3.96 5.25
CA ARG A 43 2.52 -4.90 5.19
C ARG A 43 3.87 -4.19 5.23
N PRO A 44 4.95 -4.87 5.73
CA PRO A 44 6.30 -4.34 5.66
C PRO A 44 6.78 -4.05 4.24
N PRO A 45 7.87 -3.25 4.07
CA PRO A 45 8.47 -3.00 2.77
C PRO A 45 8.73 -4.29 1.99
N GLY A 46 8.47 -4.26 0.69
CA GLY A 46 8.74 -5.38 -0.21
C GLY A 46 7.77 -6.56 -0.09
N ALA A 47 6.71 -6.45 0.71
CA ALA A 47 5.70 -7.50 0.78
C ALA A 47 5.09 -7.75 -0.61
N LEU A 48 4.95 -9.02 -0.96
CA LEU A 48 4.23 -9.48 -2.14
C LEU A 48 2.73 -9.15 -2.01
N ASP A 49 1.95 -9.41 -3.05
CA ASP A 49 0.50 -9.29 -2.99
C ASP A 49 -0.06 -10.17 -1.88
N GLU A 50 -1.15 -9.74 -1.24
CA GLU A 50 -1.60 -10.32 0.03
C GLU A 50 -1.72 -11.85 -0.01
N LEU A 51 -2.27 -12.41 -1.09
CA LEU A 51 -2.43 -13.85 -1.21
C LEU A 51 -1.08 -14.57 -1.31
N GLU A 52 -0.18 -14.09 -2.15
CA GLU A 52 1.15 -14.65 -2.30
C GLU A 52 1.97 -14.47 -1.02
N PHE A 53 1.89 -13.30 -0.39
CA PHE A 53 2.50 -13.03 0.90
C PHE A 53 2.05 -14.02 1.97
N LEU A 54 0.74 -14.28 2.09
CA LEU A 54 0.19 -15.21 3.07
C LEU A 54 0.60 -16.65 2.84
N THR A 55 0.85 -17.05 1.59
CA THR A 55 1.31 -18.39 1.23
C THR A 55 2.80 -18.60 1.50
N LYS A 56 3.64 -17.59 1.26
CA LYS A 56 5.09 -17.66 1.46
C LYS A 56 5.52 -17.37 2.89
N CYS A 57 4.82 -16.47 3.60
CA CYS A 57 5.20 -16.06 4.95
C CYS A 57 5.08 -17.20 5.96
N THR A 58 6.21 -17.73 6.44
CA THR A 58 6.28 -18.78 7.46
C THR A 58 6.09 -18.26 8.90
N ARG A 59 5.90 -16.96 9.08
CA ARG A 59 5.70 -16.33 10.41
C ARG A 59 6.90 -16.51 11.35
N CYS A 60 8.11 -16.57 10.80
CA CYS A 60 9.36 -16.84 11.52
C CYS A 60 9.88 -15.67 12.36
N ASP A 61 9.28 -14.48 12.27
CA ASP A 61 9.61 -13.26 12.99
C ASP A 61 11.00 -12.66 12.67
N LYS A 62 11.74 -13.16 11.66
CA LYS A 62 13.06 -12.64 11.29
C LYS A 62 13.00 -11.16 10.89
N CYS A 63 12.04 -10.76 10.04
CA CYS A 63 11.85 -9.38 9.61
C CYS A 63 11.55 -8.42 10.78
N MET A 64 10.88 -8.92 11.83
CA MET A 64 10.61 -8.13 13.04
C MET A 64 11.88 -7.90 13.84
N ARG A 65 12.69 -8.95 14.04
CA ARG A 65 13.97 -8.85 14.77
C ARG A 65 15.02 -8.04 14.01
N ALA A 66 14.96 -8.06 12.68
CA ALA A 66 15.86 -7.30 11.83
C ALA A 66 15.55 -5.80 11.77
N CYS A 67 14.32 -5.41 12.17
CA CYS A 67 13.91 -4.01 12.13
C CYS A 67 14.60 -3.21 13.24
N PRO A 68 15.51 -2.26 12.94
CA PRO A 68 16.22 -1.50 13.96
C PRO A 68 15.30 -0.60 14.78
N GLU A 69 14.16 -0.21 14.19
CA GLU A 69 13.17 0.67 14.82
C GLU A 69 12.05 -0.10 15.55
N ASN A 70 12.05 -1.43 15.49
CA ASN A 70 10.96 -2.28 16.03
C ASN A 70 9.56 -1.90 15.50
N ALA A 71 9.49 -1.38 14.28
CA ALA A 71 8.24 -0.90 13.68
C ALA A 71 7.32 -2.04 13.21
N ILE A 72 7.85 -3.24 13.02
CA ILE A 72 7.09 -4.38 12.50
C ILE A 72 6.47 -5.15 13.67
N LEU A 73 5.16 -5.23 13.68
CA LEU A 73 4.36 -5.87 14.71
C LEU A 73 3.84 -7.24 14.23
N LYS A 74 3.46 -8.09 15.18
CA LYS A 74 2.82 -9.39 14.88
C LYS A 74 1.30 -9.25 14.96
N ALA A 75 0.60 -9.65 13.91
CA ALA A 75 -0.86 -9.57 13.83
C ALA A 75 -1.53 -10.53 14.81
N GLY A 76 -2.53 -9.99 15.52
CA GLY A 76 -3.33 -10.72 16.50
C GLY A 76 -4.48 -11.55 15.89
N PRO A 77 -5.32 -12.17 16.74
CA PRO A 77 -6.41 -13.06 16.30
C PRO A 77 -7.44 -12.39 15.37
N SER A 78 -7.65 -11.08 15.51
CA SER A 78 -8.58 -10.32 14.67
C SER A 78 -8.14 -10.20 13.20
N ALA A 79 -6.90 -10.57 12.89
CA ALA A 79 -6.36 -10.52 11.54
C ALA A 79 -6.80 -11.69 10.63
N GLY A 80 -7.60 -12.64 11.13
CA GLY A 80 -8.06 -13.77 10.33
C GLY A 80 -6.90 -14.59 9.76
N LEU A 81 -6.84 -14.73 8.42
CA LEU A 81 -5.75 -15.43 7.72
C LEU A 81 -4.38 -14.79 7.94
N GLY A 82 -4.34 -13.49 8.24
CA GLY A 82 -3.14 -12.75 8.60
C GLY A 82 -2.62 -12.99 10.01
N LEU A 83 -3.25 -13.87 10.80
CA LEU A 83 -2.80 -14.18 12.17
C LEU A 83 -1.31 -14.50 12.23
N LYS A 84 -0.61 -13.87 13.17
CA LYS A 84 0.84 -13.98 13.40
C LYS A 84 1.73 -13.50 12.25
N THR A 85 1.18 -12.94 11.17
CA THR A 85 1.99 -12.34 10.11
C THR A 85 2.46 -10.93 10.50
N PRO A 86 3.58 -10.43 9.93
CA PRO A 86 4.07 -9.09 10.20
C PRO A 86 3.17 -8.01 9.58
N TYR A 87 3.01 -6.90 10.31
CA TYR A 87 2.32 -5.71 9.86
C TYR A 87 2.91 -4.45 10.50
N LEU A 88 2.53 -3.29 10.01
CA LEU A 88 2.91 -1.98 10.53
C LEU A 88 1.68 -1.25 11.09
N ASP A 89 1.87 -0.57 12.22
CA ASP A 89 0.93 0.43 12.74
C ASP A 89 1.63 1.79 12.77
N PRO A 90 1.43 2.62 11.74
CA PRO A 90 2.11 3.92 11.63
C PRO A 90 1.81 4.89 12.78
N ARG A 91 0.72 4.70 13.51
CA ARG A 91 0.42 5.57 14.66
C ARG A 91 1.26 5.22 15.87
N SER A 92 1.62 3.95 16.03
CA SER A 92 2.53 3.48 17.08
C SER A 92 3.98 3.74 16.70
N ILE A 93 4.48 3.10 15.66
CA ILE A 93 5.85 3.28 15.13
C ILE A 93 5.81 3.17 13.61
N PRO A 94 6.20 4.22 12.86
CA PRO A 94 6.20 4.22 11.40
C PRO A 94 7.39 3.44 10.83
N CYS A 95 7.35 3.11 9.54
CA CYS A 95 8.51 2.60 8.82
C CYS A 95 9.46 3.74 8.45
N PHE A 96 10.74 3.64 8.83
CA PHE A 96 11.75 4.65 8.54
C PHE A 96 12.43 4.49 7.18
N LEU A 97 12.00 3.53 6.35
CA LEU A 97 12.56 3.27 5.02
C LEU A 97 14.09 3.15 5.04
N CYS A 98 14.61 2.24 5.86
CA CYS A 98 16.06 1.99 5.99
C CYS A 98 16.68 1.76 4.60
N THR A 99 17.86 2.32 4.36
CA THR A 99 18.55 2.23 3.06
C THR A 99 18.80 0.78 2.63
N THR A 100 19.12 -0.10 3.56
CA THR A 100 19.42 -1.52 3.30
C THR A 100 18.20 -2.43 3.42
N LEU A 101 17.05 -1.92 3.90
CA LEU A 101 15.82 -2.68 4.13
C LEU A 101 16.11 -4.04 4.80
N PRO A 102 16.68 -4.08 6.01
CA PRO A 102 17.14 -5.32 6.65
C PRO A 102 16.02 -6.33 6.89
N CYS A 103 14.77 -5.87 7.00
CA CYS A 103 13.61 -6.75 7.08
C CYS A 103 13.41 -7.62 5.83
N ILE A 104 13.82 -7.14 4.66
CA ILE A 104 13.79 -7.89 3.40
C ILE A 104 14.98 -8.85 3.36
N ALA A 105 16.18 -8.37 3.69
CA ALA A 105 17.41 -9.16 3.65
C ALA A 105 17.33 -10.45 4.52
N GLU A 106 16.56 -10.41 5.61
CA GLU A 106 16.36 -11.53 6.53
C GLU A 106 15.13 -12.40 6.18
N CYS A 107 14.47 -12.16 5.05
CA CYS A 107 13.31 -12.94 4.62
C CYS A 107 13.70 -14.10 3.70
N ASP A 108 14.09 -15.23 4.26
CA ASP A 108 14.54 -16.40 3.51
C ASP A 108 13.46 -17.00 2.61
N ASP A 109 12.17 -16.84 3.00
CA ASP A 109 11.02 -17.38 2.27
C ASP A 109 10.54 -16.46 1.15
N GLU A 110 11.25 -15.35 0.90
CA GLU A 110 10.93 -14.35 -0.14
C GLU A 110 9.47 -13.85 -0.11
N ALA A 111 8.85 -13.82 1.07
CA ALA A 111 7.56 -13.15 1.27
C ALA A 111 7.73 -11.60 1.25
N LEU A 112 8.94 -11.13 1.54
CA LEU A 112 9.39 -9.75 1.35
C LEU A 112 10.52 -9.78 0.32
N VAL A 113 10.37 -9.02 -0.77
CA VAL A 113 11.34 -8.98 -1.88
C VAL A 113 11.88 -7.56 -2.07
N TRP A 114 13.08 -7.44 -2.67
CA TRP A 114 13.67 -6.14 -2.94
C TRP A 114 12.77 -5.33 -3.86
N PRO A 115 12.30 -4.16 -3.45
CA PRO A 115 11.32 -3.40 -4.22
C PRO A 115 11.96 -2.80 -5.47
N THR A 116 11.33 -3.04 -6.60
CA THR A 116 11.68 -2.47 -7.90
C THR A 116 10.40 -2.00 -8.58
N ARG A 117 10.46 -0.85 -9.26
CA ARG A 117 9.30 -0.27 -9.94
C ARG A 117 9.72 0.47 -11.22
N THR A 118 8.97 0.23 -12.28
CA THR A 118 9.06 1.02 -13.50
C THR A 118 8.12 2.21 -13.40
N LEU A 119 8.62 3.41 -13.63
CA LEU A 119 7.84 4.65 -13.66
C LEU A 119 7.17 4.84 -15.01
N ALA A 120 6.26 5.81 -15.10
CA ALA A 120 5.53 6.11 -16.35
C ALA A 120 6.41 6.57 -17.50
N ASP A 121 7.57 7.13 -17.21
CA ASP A 121 8.59 7.54 -18.19
C ASP A 121 9.49 6.39 -18.67
N GLY A 122 9.26 5.15 -18.20
CA GLY A 122 10.04 3.96 -18.49
C GLY A 122 11.30 3.79 -17.62
N SER A 123 11.64 4.74 -16.77
CA SER A 123 12.76 4.60 -15.85
C SER A 123 12.45 3.56 -14.77
N VAL A 124 13.49 2.87 -14.28
CA VAL A 124 13.37 1.88 -13.21
C VAL A 124 13.99 2.43 -11.94
N ILE A 125 13.22 2.41 -10.87
CA ILE A 125 13.69 2.73 -9.52
C ILE A 125 13.65 1.48 -8.64
N GLU A 126 14.57 1.40 -7.68
CA GLU A 126 14.66 0.28 -6.74
C GLU A 126 14.97 0.73 -5.32
N GLY A 127 14.87 -0.21 -4.37
CA GLY A 127 15.13 0.03 -2.97
C GLY A 127 14.06 0.90 -2.29
N PRO A 128 14.41 1.70 -1.26
CA PRO A 128 13.44 2.41 -0.43
C PRO A 128 12.50 3.34 -1.19
N LYS A 129 12.94 3.94 -2.32
CA LYS A 129 12.11 4.81 -3.16
C LYS A 129 11.07 4.03 -3.97
N ALA A 130 11.34 2.75 -4.26
CA ALA A 130 10.41 1.86 -4.97
C ALA A 130 9.37 1.21 -4.05
N VAL A 131 9.51 1.31 -2.72
CA VAL A 131 8.58 0.72 -1.75
C VAL A 131 7.17 1.26 -1.94
N ARG A 132 6.18 0.36 -1.89
CA ARG A 132 4.74 0.65 -1.97
C ARG A 132 3.96 -0.21 -0.96
N MET A 133 3.93 0.23 0.29
CA MET A 133 3.14 -0.44 1.34
C MET A 133 1.68 0.00 1.33
N GLY A 134 1.44 1.24 0.93
CA GLY A 134 0.12 1.86 0.88
C GLY A 134 0.22 3.30 0.43
N THR A 135 -0.88 4.05 0.54
CA THR A 135 -0.94 5.47 0.18
C THR A 135 -1.50 6.28 1.34
N ALA A 136 -0.83 7.38 1.66
CA ALA A 136 -1.33 8.30 2.66
C ALA A 136 -2.59 9.03 2.16
N ARG A 137 -3.60 9.14 3.02
CA ARG A 137 -4.86 9.85 2.75
C ARG A 137 -5.10 10.88 3.84
N VAL A 138 -5.31 12.12 3.42
CA VAL A 138 -5.67 13.21 4.34
C VAL A 138 -7.18 13.21 4.56
N LYS A 139 -7.58 13.39 5.82
CA LYS A 139 -8.98 13.55 6.25
C LYS A 139 -9.23 15.04 6.53
N PRO A 140 -9.85 15.79 5.61
CA PRO A 140 -10.03 17.23 5.73
C PRO A 140 -10.68 17.64 7.05
N GLY A 141 -11.73 16.95 7.49
CA GLY A 141 -12.46 17.27 8.72
C GLY A 141 -11.65 17.11 10.02
N LEU A 142 -10.47 16.50 9.97
CA LEU A 142 -9.55 16.35 11.11
C LEU A 142 -8.30 17.21 10.96
N CYS A 143 -7.98 17.67 9.75
CA CYS A 143 -6.76 18.41 9.47
C CYS A 143 -6.92 19.88 9.83
N VAL A 144 -5.98 20.39 10.61
CA VAL A 144 -5.99 21.79 11.08
C VAL A 144 -5.93 22.83 9.96
N THR A 145 -5.51 22.43 8.74
CA THR A 145 -5.44 23.34 7.60
C THR A 145 -6.81 23.65 6.99
N TRP A 146 -7.80 22.74 7.15
CA TRP A 146 -9.19 23.03 6.73
C TRP A 146 -10.00 23.72 7.83
N GLY A 147 -9.56 23.66 9.09
CA GLY A 147 -10.38 24.09 10.21
C GLY A 147 -11.65 23.22 10.36
N ASN A 148 -12.55 23.64 11.20
CA ASN A 148 -13.90 23.08 11.38
C ASN A 148 -14.81 24.14 11.98
N LEU A 149 -16.07 23.77 12.33
CA LEU A 149 -17.05 24.70 12.90
C LEU A 149 -16.55 25.46 14.15
N ASP A 150 -15.62 24.88 14.90
CA ASP A 150 -15.10 25.41 16.17
C ASP A 150 -13.68 25.99 16.06
N ARG A 151 -13.02 25.83 14.90
CA ARG A 151 -11.60 26.19 14.73
C ARG A 151 -11.32 26.77 13.36
N GLU A 152 -10.70 27.93 13.35
CA GLU A 152 -10.20 28.53 12.11
C GLU A 152 -9.06 27.71 11.49
N PRO A 153 -8.94 27.70 10.15
CA PRO A 153 -7.83 27.08 9.44
C PRO A 153 -6.48 27.64 9.91
N ARG A 154 -5.50 26.75 10.12
CA ARG A 154 -4.14 27.14 10.54
C ARG A 154 -3.10 26.50 9.65
N ALA A 155 -2.06 27.25 9.31
CA ALA A 155 -0.93 26.73 8.55
C ALA A 155 -0.27 25.57 9.30
N CYS A 156 -0.08 24.45 8.60
CA CYS A 156 0.59 23.27 9.11
C CYS A 156 1.25 22.53 7.95
N ARG A 157 2.49 22.13 8.11
CA ARG A 157 3.24 21.33 7.12
C ARG A 157 3.98 20.15 7.72
N VAL A 158 3.66 19.75 8.95
CA VAL A 158 4.35 18.67 9.68
C VAL A 158 4.43 17.39 8.86
N CYS A 159 3.35 17.01 8.15
CA CYS A 159 3.33 15.83 7.31
C CYS A 159 4.29 15.91 6.11
N VAL A 160 4.53 17.11 5.57
CA VAL A 160 5.51 17.36 4.50
C VAL A 160 6.92 17.28 5.07
N ASP A 161 7.18 17.98 6.19
CA ASP A 161 8.51 18.08 6.81
C ASP A 161 9.02 16.73 7.33
N ARG A 162 8.12 15.79 7.64
CA ARG A 162 8.45 14.43 8.07
C ARG A 162 8.47 13.39 6.95
N CYS A 163 8.06 13.78 5.76
CA CYS A 163 8.08 12.86 4.62
C CYS A 163 9.53 12.61 4.15
N PRO A 164 9.93 11.38 3.84
CA PRO A 164 11.24 11.09 3.24
C PRO A 164 11.40 11.69 1.85
N TYR A 165 10.28 12.00 1.18
CA TYR A 165 10.20 12.60 -0.15
C TYR A 165 9.32 13.87 -0.09
N PRO A 166 9.79 14.91 0.64
CA PRO A 166 9.01 16.14 0.81
C PRO A 166 8.88 16.85 -0.54
N GLU A 167 7.76 17.53 -0.73
CA GLU A 167 7.34 18.23 -1.95
C GLU A 167 7.12 17.31 -3.18
N GLU A 168 7.70 16.11 -3.20
CA GLU A 168 7.41 15.08 -4.22
C GLU A 168 6.18 14.24 -3.83
N ALA A 169 6.26 13.49 -2.74
CA ALA A 169 5.19 12.57 -2.31
C ALA A 169 4.05 13.26 -1.56
N ILE A 170 4.33 14.39 -0.91
CA ILE A 170 3.35 15.21 -0.22
C ILE A 170 3.80 16.67 -0.23
N ARG A 171 2.90 17.58 -0.57
CA ARG A 171 3.16 19.03 -0.62
C ARG A 171 1.97 19.81 -0.08
N ILE A 172 2.18 21.08 0.25
CA ILE A 172 1.10 22.00 0.58
C ILE A 172 0.68 22.75 -0.68
N THR A 173 -0.61 22.80 -0.94
CA THR A 173 -1.16 23.58 -2.07
C THR A 173 -0.96 25.07 -1.86
N VAL A 174 -0.91 25.83 -2.95
CA VAL A 174 -1.09 27.30 -2.88
C VAL A 174 -2.54 27.57 -2.48
N PRO A 175 -2.80 28.47 -1.50
CA PRO A 175 -4.16 28.84 -1.13
C PRO A 175 -4.95 29.35 -2.33
N ARG A 176 -6.20 28.91 -2.48
CA ARG A 176 -7.13 29.41 -3.51
C ARG A 176 -7.77 30.70 -3.02
N GLU A 177 -8.49 31.36 -3.93
CA GLU A 177 -9.29 32.53 -3.57
C GLU A 177 -10.30 32.17 -2.46
N GLY A 178 -10.26 32.94 -1.36
CA GLY A 178 -11.06 32.68 -0.16
C GLY A 178 -10.44 31.70 0.86
N GLU A 179 -9.33 31.06 0.56
CA GLU A 179 -8.57 30.24 1.51
C GLU A 179 -7.46 31.07 2.19
N THR A 180 -7.29 30.89 3.50
CA THR A 180 -6.23 31.58 4.27
C THR A 180 -4.93 30.78 4.29
N VAL A 181 -5.00 29.45 4.09
CA VAL A 181 -3.87 28.53 4.15
C VAL A 181 -3.99 27.43 3.08
N GLY A 182 -2.85 26.91 2.62
CA GLY A 182 -2.82 25.76 1.73
C GLY A 182 -3.04 24.44 2.47
N HIS A 183 -3.35 23.39 1.74
CA HIS A 183 -3.70 22.08 2.25
C HIS A 183 -2.72 20.99 1.78
N PRO A 184 -2.45 19.94 2.59
CA PRO A 184 -1.61 18.84 2.17
C PRO A 184 -2.30 18.00 1.08
N VAL A 185 -1.56 17.78 -0.01
CA VAL A 185 -1.93 16.88 -1.11
C VAL A 185 -0.86 15.82 -1.27
N VAL A 186 -1.29 14.56 -1.39
CA VAL A 186 -0.43 13.38 -1.53
C VAL A 186 -0.41 12.96 -3.00
N ASP A 187 0.79 12.75 -3.52
CA ASP A 187 1.01 12.06 -4.77
C ASP A 187 1.06 10.55 -4.50
N ALA A 188 0.05 9.84 -5.01
CA ALA A 188 -0.09 8.40 -4.78
C ALA A 188 1.00 7.57 -5.48
N ASP A 189 1.57 8.10 -6.57
CA ASP A 189 2.61 7.40 -7.34
C ASP A 189 3.99 7.51 -6.68
N ILE A 190 4.20 8.49 -5.83
CA ILE A 190 5.47 8.68 -5.13
C ILE A 190 5.38 8.22 -3.68
N CYS A 191 4.19 8.29 -3.08
CA CYS A 191 3.99 7.90 -1.68
C CYS A 191 4.31 6.42 -1.45
N THR A 192 5.24 6.13 -0.56
CA THR A 192 5.66 4.77 -0.17
C THR A 192 4.75 4.13 0.88
N GLY A 193 3.89 4.92 1.54
CA GLY A 193 3.06 4.43 2.64
C GLY A 193 3.82 4.19 3.95
N CYS A 194 4.99 4.80 4.16
CA CYS A 194 5.83 4.58 5.35
C CYS A 194 5.18 5.02 6.66
N GLY A 195 4.25 5.97 6.62
CA GLY A 195 3.47 6.41 7.77
C GLY A 195 4.13 7.44 8.67
N LEU A 196 5.32 7.98 8.34
CA LEU A 196 5.96 9.05 9.11
C LEU A 196 5.07 10.30 9.26
N CYS A 197 4.29 10.61 8.22
CA CYS A 197 3.30 11.68 8.26
C CYS A 197 2.14 11.40 9.23
N VAL A 198 1.74 10.13 9.39
CA VAL A 198 0.71 9.70 10.34
C VAL A 198 1.23 9.83 11.77
N PHE A 199 2.42 9.30 12.03
CA PHE A 199 3.08 9.36 13.33
C PHE A 199 3.23 10.78 13.84
N ALA A 200 3.70 11.68 12.97
CA ALA A 200 3.98 13.07 13.33
C ALA A 200 2.75 13.98 13.33
N CYS A 201 1.59 13.51 12.87
CA CYS A 201 0.39 14.35 12.79
C CYS A 201 -0.04 14.85 14.16
N PRO A 202 -0.17 16.19 14.37
CA PRO A 202 -0.53 16.76 15.66
C PRO A 202 -2.02 16.60 16.01
N SER A 203 -2.85 16.18 15.05
CA SER A 203 -4.28 15.97 15.29
C SER A 203 -4.52 14.63 16.02
N GLU A 204 -5.53 14.62 16.92
CA GLU A 204 -5.98 13.43 17.62
C GLU A 204 -7.50 13.28 17.40
N PRO A 205 -7.94 12.22 16.67
CA PRO A 205 -7.11 11.24 15.94
C PRO A 205 -6.34 11.89 14.77
N ALA A 206 -5.30 11.20 14.27
CA ALA A 206 -4.49 11.71 13.17
C ALA A 206 -5.34 12.07 11.94
N ALA A 207 -5.10 13.26 11.40
CA ALA A 207 -5.78 13.74 10.20
C ALA A 207 -5.28 13.12 8.89
N ILE A 208 -4.26 12.29 8.96
CA ILE A 208 -3.71 11.56 7.83
C ILE A 208 -3.57 10.09 8.23
N VAL A 209 -3.93 9.19 7.33
CA VAL A 209 -3.86 7.74 7.53
C VAL A 209 -3.18 7.10 6.33
N VAL A 210 -2.60 5.92 6.50
CA VAL A 210 -2.11 5.12 5.38
C VAL A 210 -3.14 4.04 5.07
N GLU A 211 -3.66 4.06 3.85
CA GLU A 211 -4.46 2.97 3.31
C GLU A 211 -3.53 1.92 2.73
N PRO A 212 -3.60 0.65 3.17
CA PRO A 212 -2.78 -0.41 2.61
C PRO A 212 -2.99 -0.57 1.10
N ARG A 213 -1.97 -1.02 0.39
CA ARG A 213 -2.03 -1.34 -1.03
C ARG A 213 -3.13 -2.38 -1.31
N ARG A 214 -3.70 -2.34 -2.51
CA ARG A 214 -4.85 -3.18 -2.93
C ARG A 214 -4.56 -3.91 -4.24
N ASP A 215 -3.35 -4.25 -4.49
CA ASP A 215 -3.00 -5.06 -5.67
C ASP A 215 -3.02 -6.52 -5.29
#